data_6c3114278dea5ffa7f91bc0c8ba8abdd
#
_entry.id   6c3114278dea5ffa7f91bc0c8ba8abdd
#
_cell.length_a   1.000
_cell.length_b   1.000
_cell.length_c   1.000
_cell.angle_alpha   90.00
_cell.angle_beta   90.00
_cell.angle_gamma   90.00
#
_symmetry.space_group_name_H-M   'P 1'
#
loop_
_entity.id
_entity.type
_entity.pdbx_description
1 polymer ?
#
loop_
_entity_poly.entity_id
_entity_poly.type
_entity_poly.pdbx_seq_one_letter_code
_entity_poly.pdbx_strand_id
1 'polypeptide(L)'
;MSRLLSVPGGPYAPPVPARELTVTAADGARIHVEVHGPERAPAVVLAHGWCCSTAFWAAQIRELAADHRVIAYDQRGHGRSPANPAYGTEPLADDLEAVLAATLAPGERAVLAGHSMGGMTVMAAATRPAVREHVAAVLLCSTGSSRLVASATVVPLGEGRVRTWLTRRILGSRAPLGPVTPLARRILKYGTMGPGSGPHMVEACARIVHACPRRVRHGWSQVLDLLDLDHGVRELRMPVEIVVGAADRLTPPSQARALAAALPDCVGLTELEGLGHMTPVEAPELVTGKIRALAAAHIPSARAERAVHAEESA
;
A
#
# COMPACT_ATOMS: atom_id res chain seq x y z
N MET A 1 -5.93 16.90 20.33
CA MET A 1 -5.93 18.07 19.42
C MET A 1 -4.93 18.03 18.24
N SER A 2 -4.24 16.91 17.94
CA SER A 2 -3.13 16.93 16.98
C SER A 2 -3.41 16.28 15.61
N ARG A 3 -4.51 15.60 15.41
CA ARG A 3 -4.76 14.83 14.15
C ARG A 3 -5.16 15.68 12.93
N LEU A 4 -5.78 16.84 13.14
CA LEU A 4 -6.20 17.72 12.03
C LEU A 4 -5.04 18.45 11.34
N LEU A 5 -3.89 18.61 12.03
CA LEU A 5 -2.71 19.28 11.46
C LEU A 5 -1.83 18.34 10.60
N SER A 6 -2.11 17.05 10.60
CA SER A 6 -1.34 16.04 9.89
C SER A 6 -1.89 15.69 8.49
N VAL A 7 -3.10 16.14 8.17
CA VAL A 7 -3.71 15.90 6.85
C VAL A 7 -3.09 16.84 5.82
N PRO A 8 -2.63 16.33 4.66
CA PRO A 8 -2.19 17.18 3.56
C PRO A 8 -3.30 18.12 3.07
N GLY A 9 -2.92 19.29 2.59
CA GLY A 9 -3.83 20.24 1.97
C GLY A 9 -3.69 20.28 0.45
N GLY A 10 -4.54 21.06 -0.21
CA GLY A 10 -4.49 21.29 -1.67
C GLY A 10 -4.71 19.99 -2.46
N PRO A 11 -3.93 19.74 -3.54
CA PRO A 11 -4.11 18.58 -4.39
C PRO A 11 -3.85 17.23 -3.70
N TYR A 12 -3.24 17.25 -2.51
CA TYR A 12 -2.97 16.05 -1.71
C TYR A 12 -3.97 15.85 -0.57
N ALA A 13 -4.97 16.74 -0.45
CA ALA A 13 -6.03 16.57 0.54
C ALA A 13 -6.84 15.30 0.22
N PRO A 14 -7.07 14.40 1.19
CA PRO A 14 -7.91 13.23 0.96
C PRO A 14 -9.34 13.68 0.66
N PRO A 15 -10.01 13.06 -0.33
CA PRO A 15 -11.44 13.27 -0.56
C PRO A 15 -12.27 12.86 0.66
N VAL A 16 -13.44 13.47 0.81
CA VAL A 16 -14.40 13.05 1.83
C VAL A 16 -15.00 11.71 1.42
N PRO A 17 -14.95 10.67 2.27
CA PRO A 17 -15.54 9.36 1.95
C PRO A 17 -17.06 9.45 1.88
N ALA A 18 -17.67 8.65 0.99
CA ALA A 18 -19.11 8.47 0.95
C ALA A 18 -19.62 7.71 2.18
N ARG A 19 -18.79 6.79 2.69
CA ARG A 19 -19.08 6.01 3.91
C ARG A 19 -17.79 5.68 4.64
N GLU A 20 -17.84 5.71 5.97
CA GLU A 20 -16.81 5.21 6.86
C GLU A 20 -17.35 4.05 7.67
N LEU A 21 -16.51 3.06 7.94
CA LEU A 21 -16.85 1.95 8.81
C LEU A 21 -15.64 1.52 9.64
N THR A 22 -15.91 0.77 10.69
CA THR A 22 -14.89 0.10 11.49
C THR A 22 -15.08 -1.40 11.33
N VAL A 23 -14.06 -2.06 10.81
CA VAL A 23 -14.00 -3.52 10.68
C VAL A 23 -13.25 -4.09 11.87
N THR A 24 -13.69 -5.24 12.37
CA THR A 24 -13.00 -5.93 13.47
C THR A 24 -12.30 -7.16 12.90
N ALA A 25 -10.99 -7.23 13.04
CA ALA A 25 -10.18 -8.39 12.66
C ALA A 25 -10.33 -9.55 13.67
N ALA A 26 -9.85 -10.73 13.33
CA ALA A 26 -10.01 -11.96 14.12
C ALA A 26 -9.47 -11.85 15.56
N ASP A 27 -8.41 -11.06 15.77
CA ASP A 27 -7.81 -10.78 17.08
C ASP A 27 -8.47 -9.61 17.84
N GLY A 28 -9.59 -9.07 17.33
CA GLY A 28 -10.32 -7.95 17.90
C GLY A 28 -9.73 -6.57 17.54
N ALA A 29 -8.71 -6.49 16.68
CA ALA A 29 -8.19 -5.20 16.19
C ALA A 29 -9.26 -4.47 15.38
N ARG A 30 -9.38 -3.15 15.63
CA ARG A 30 -10.35 -2.30 14.93
C ARG A 30 -9.66 -1.58 13.78
N ILE A 31 -10.15 -1.79 12.58
CA ILE A 31 -9.62 -1.25 11.34
C ILE A 31 -10.57 -0.21 10.79
N HIS A 32 -10.08 1.02 10.62
CA HIS A 32 -10.81 2.10 9.97
C HIS A 32 -10.80 1.92 8.46
N VAL A 33 -11.97 2.00 7.85
CA VAL A 33 -12.17 1.82 6.40
C VAL A 33 -12.97 2.98 5.85
N GLU A 34 -12.56 3.50 4.72
CA GLU A 34 -13.22 4.53 3.92
C GLU A 34 -13.69 3.94 2.59
N VAL A 35 -14.92 4.22 2.21
CA VAL A 35 -15.49 3.82 0.92
C VAL A 35 -15.85 5.07 0.14
N HIS A 36 -15.38 5.15 -1.11
CA HIS A 36 -15.60 6.27 -2.01
C HIS A 36 -16.17 5.79 -3.34
N GLY A 37 -16.81 6.70 -4.07
CA GLY A 37 -17.36 6.44 -5.40
C GLY A 37 -18.70 5.68 -5.39
N PRO A 38 -19.17 5.28 -6.59
CA PRO A 38 -20.48 4.63 -6.75
C PRO A 38 -20.47 3.21 -6.16
N GLU A 39 -21.51 2.86 -5.41
CA GLU A 39 -21.58 1.60 -4.66
C GLU A 39 -21.54 0.34 -5.54
N ARG A 40 -22.10 0.42 -6.76
CA ARG A 40 -22.17 -0.71 -7.70
C ARG A 40 -21.10 -0.70 -8.78
N ALA A 41 -20.12 0.22 -8.68
CA ALA A 41 -19.01 0.26 -9.61
C ALA A 41 -17.96 -0.82 -9.29
N PRO A 42 -17.11 -1.21 -10.25
CA PRO A 42 -16.01 -2.15 -10.01
C PRO A 42 -15.18 -1.75 -8.80
N ALA A 43 -14.87 -2.71 -7.95
CA ALA A 43 -14.23 -2.45 -6.68
C ALA A 43 -12.69 -2.39 -6.79
N VAL A 44 -12.10 -1.43 -6.07
CA VAL A 44 -10.65 -1.29 -5.89
C VAL A 44 -10.34 -1.18 -4.41
N VAL A 45 -9.43 -1.99 -3.89
CA VAL A 45 -8.98 -1.96 -2.50
C VAL A 45 -7.55 -1.41 -2.42
N LEU A 46 -7.32 -0.45 -1.53
CA LEU A 46 -6.05 0.26 -1.40
C LEU A 46 -5.42 0.05 -0.04
N ALA A 47 -4.23 -0.59 -0.01
CA ALA A 47 -3.43 -0.84 1.18
C ALA A 47 -2.18 0.05 1.20
N HIS A 48 -2.08 0.97 2.17
CA HIS A 48 -0.99 1.93 2.28
C HIS A 48 0.29 1.33 2.91
N GLY A 49 1.40 2.06 2.84
CA GLY A 49 2.69 1.69 3.39
C GLY A 49 2.88 2.00 4.88
N TRP A 50 4.01 1.55 5.43
CA TRP A 50 4.46 1.87 6.78
C TRP A 50 4.53 3.38 7.00
N CYS A 51 4.08 3.84 8.14
CA CYS A 51 3.94 5.25 8.52
C CYS A 51 2.98 6.08 7.64
N CYS A 52 2.18 5.45 6.78
CA CYS A 52 1.18 6.11 5.97
C CYS A 52 -0.23 6.02 6.58
N SER A 53 -1.23 6.39 5.82
CA SER A 53 -2.67 6.29 6.12
C SER A 53 -3.46 6.30 4.81
N THR A 54 -4.80 6.21 4.86
CA THR A 54 -5.67 6.37 3.68
C THR A 54 -5.36 7.64 2.89
N ALA A 55 -4.96 8.74 3.56
CA ALA A 55 -4.56 10.00 2.92
C ALA A 55 -3.41 9.86 1.91
N PHE A 56 -2.61 8.81 2.00
CA PHE A 56 -1.54 8.54 1.04
C PHE A 56 -2.07 8.27 -0.37
N TRP A 57 -3.26 7.69 -0.47
CA TRP A 57 -3.95 7.36 -1.69
C TRP A 57 -4.87 8.47 -2.23
N ALA A 58 -4.76 9.70 -1.70
CA ALA A 58 -5.69 10.80 -2.03
C ALA A 58 -5.86 11.05 -3.53
N ALA A 59 -4.79 10.96 -4.31
CA ALA A 59 -4.85 11.15 -5.77
C ALA A 59 -5.61 10.01 -6.44
N GLN A 60 -5.28 8.75 -6.12
CA GLN A 60 -5.95 7.57 -6.65
C GLN A 60 -7.42 7.54 -6.28
N ILE A 61 -7.75 7.84 -5.02
CA ILE A 61 -9.16 7.89 -4.56
C ILE A 61 -9.93 8.93 -5.37
N ARG A 62 -9.38 10.15 -5.55
CA ARG A 62 -10.05 11.22 -6.27
C ARG A 62 -10.35 10.84 -7.71
N GLU A 63 -9.40 10.24 -8.39
CA GLU A 63 -9.54 9.86 -9.79
C GLU A 63 -10.43 8.63 -9.99
N LEU A 64 -10.24 7.60 -9.15
CA LEU A 64 -10.96 6.33 -9.27
C LEU A 64 -12.41 6.43 -8.79
N ALA A 65 -12.71 7.27 -7.81
CA ALA A 65 -14.06 7.40 -7.26
C ALA A 65 -15.11 7.94 -8.26
N ALA A 66 -14.68 8.41 -9.43
CA ALA A 66 -15.60 8.81 -10.50
C ALA A 66 -16.33 7.60 -11.13
N ASP A 67 -15.65 6.45 -11.21
CA ASP A 67 -16.09 5.27 -11.96
C ASP A 67 -15.82 3.92 -11.27
N HIS A 68 -15.19 3.94 -10.08
CA HIS A 68 -14.90 2.77 -9.26
C HIS A 68 -15.38 2.97 -7.83
N ARG A 69 -15.73 1.87 -7.17
CA ARG A 69 -15.90 1.83 -5.72
C ARG A 69 -14.54 1.62 -5.08
N VAL A 70 -14.00 2.66 -4.45
CA VAL A 70 -12.67 2.65 -3.84
C VAL A 70 -12.79 2.40 -2.35
N ILE A 71 -12.16 1.34 -1.87
CA ILE A 71 -12.10 0.92 -0.49
C ILE A 71 -10.66 1.16 -0.01
N ALA A 72 -10.45 2.17 0.83
CA ALA A 72 -9.17 2.45 1.45
C ALA A 72 -9.25 2.19 2.95
N TYR A 73 -8.23 1.61 3.56
CA TYR A 73 -8.24 1.35 4.99
C TYR A 73 -6.91 1.76 5.64
N ASP A 74 -7.00 2.20 6.88
CA ASP A 74 -5.82 2.44 7.70
C ASP A 74 -5.35 1.12 8.32
N GLN A 75 -4.16 0.66 7.98
CA GLN A 75 -3.58 -0.53 8.60
C GLN A 75 -3.45 -0.35 10.11
N ARG A 76 -3.47 -1.45 10.89
CA ARG A 76 -3.48 -1.38 12.36
C ARG A 76 -2.44 -0.42 12.94
N GLY A 77 -2.88 0.45 13.82
CA GLY A 77 -2.08 1.47 14.47
C GLY A 77 -1.83 2.73 13.65
N HIS A 78 -2.13 2.73 12.35
CA HIS A 78 -1.97 3.89 11.48
C HIS A 78 -3.25 4.70 11.36
N GLY A 79 -3.12 5.96 10.95
CA GLY A 79 -4.23 6.84 10.68
C GLY A 79 -5.26 6.87 11.81
N ARG A 80 -6.47 6.39 11.52
CA ARG A 80 -7.62 6.32 12.44
C ARG A 80 -7.78 4.93 13.06
N SER A 81 -7.06 3.91 12.58
CA SER A 81 -7.04 2.60 13.22
C SER A 81 -6.27 2.65 14.54
N PRO A 82 -6.87 2.22 15.66
CA PRO A 82 -6.22 2.24 16.96
C PRO A 82 -4.94 1.41 17.00
N ALA A 83 -4.00 1.80 17.85
CA ALA A 83 -2.82 0.98 18.10
C ALA A 83 -3.24 -0.35 18.75
N ASN A 84 -2.74 -1.44 18.20
CA ASN A 84 -2.84 -2.79 18.74
C ASN A 84 -1.40 -3.33 18.89
N PRO A 85 -1.03 -3.95 20.03
CA PRO A 85 0.33 -4.44 20.26
C PRO A 85 0.72 -5.64 19.38
N ALA A 86 -0.26 -6.33 18.77
CA ALA A 86 0.00 -7.46 17.90
C ALA A 86 0.48 -6.98 16.52
N TYR A 87 1.79 -6.85 16.35
CA TYR A 87 2.45 -6.57 15.07
C TYR A 87 3.01 -7.86 14.48
N GLY A 88 2.79 -8.11 13.20
CA GLY A 88 3.25 -9.32 12.53
C GLY A 88 2.62 -9.49 11.15
N THR A 89 3.08 -10.48 10.40
CA THR A 89 2.54 -10.81 9.07
C THR A 89 1.15 -11.41 9.14
N GLU A 90 0.88 -12.29 10.09
CA GLU A 90 -0.46 -12.85 10.33
C GLU A 90 -1.49 -11.77 10.67
N PRO A 91 -1.23 -10.85 11.65
CA PRO A 91 -2.10 -9.70 11.86
C PRO A 91 -2.36 -8.82 10.64
N LEU A 92 -1.39 -8.65 9.71
CA LEU A 92 -1.63 -7.94 8.45
C LEU A 92 -2.60 -8.70 7.55
N ALA A 93 -2.43 -10.02 7.46
CA ALA A 93 -3.31 -10.88 6.67
C ALA A 93 -4.74 -10.91 7.23
N ASP A 94 -4.88 -11.01 8.56
CA ASP A 94 -6.18 -11.00 9.25
C ASP A 94 -6.92 -9.66 9.03
N ASP A 95 -6.20 -8.54 9.07
CA ASP A 95 -6.79 -7.21 8.83
C ASP A 95 -7.31 -7.09 7.40
N LEU A 96 -6.52 -7.48 6.41
CA LEU A 96 -6.93 -7.43 5.00
C LEU A 96 -8.11 -8.37 4.74
N GLU A 97 -8.06 -9.61 5.25
CA GLU A 97 -9.16 -10.56 5.12
C GLU A 97 -10.46 -10.02 5.68
N ALA A 98 -10.42 -9.43 6.89
CA ALA A 98 -11.59 -8.81 7.51
C ALA A 98 -12.13 -7.63 6.70
N VAL A 99 -11.24 -6.79 6.12
CA VAL A 99 -11.65 -5.68 5.25
C VAL A 99 -12.34 -6.19 3.99
N LEU A 100 -11.76 -7.17 3.30
CA LEU A 100 -12.37 -7.76 2.10
C LEU A 100 -13.75 -8.35 2.41
N ALA A 101 -13.85 -9.19 3.43
CA ALA A 101 -15.10 -9.84 3.83
C ALA A 101 -16.19 -8.84 4.28
N ALA A 102 -15.81 -7.68 4.85
CA ALA A 102 -16.77 -6.68 5.30
C ALA A 102 -17.22 -5.71 4.20
N THR A 103 -16.48 -5.62 3.09
CA THR A 103 -16.70 -4.58 2.07
C THR A 103 -17.04 -5.12 0.69
N LEU A 104 -16.81 -6.40 0.43
CA LEU A 104 -17.14 -7.07 -0.83
C LEU A 104 -18.26 -8.08 -0.61
N ALA A 105 -19.21 -8.13 -1.53
CA ALA A 105 -20.27 -9.13 -1.52
C ALA A 105 -19.73 -10.51 -1.97
N PRO A 106 -20.38 -11.64 -1.59
CA PRO A 106 -20.02 -12.95 -2.11
C PRO A 106 -19.96 -12.94 -3.64
N GLY A 107 -18.88 -13.47 -4.21
CA GLY A 107 -18.61 -13.50 -5.65
C GLY A 107 -18.14 -12.18 -6.25
N GLU A 108 -18.18 -11.07 -5.52
CA GLU A 108 -17.66 -9.79 -6.01
C GLU A 108 -16.13 -9.79 -6.02
N ARG A 109 -15.54 -9.28 -7.11
CA ARG A 109 -14.11 -9.22 -7.29
C ARG A 109 -13.59 -7.79 -7.36
N ALA A 110 -12.37 -7.58 -6.87
CA ALA A 110 -11.71 -6.29 -6.79
C ALA A 110 -10.26 -6.35 -7.30
N VAL A 111 -9.76 -5.21 -7.76
CA VAL A 111 -8.30 -5.00 -7.88
C VAL A 111 -7.77 -4.57 -6.50
N LEU A 112 -6.70 -5.21 -6.06
CA LEU A 112 -6.02 -4.88 -4.81
C LEU A 112 -4.69 -4.18 -5.11
N ALA A 113 -4.56 -2.92 -4.70
CA ALA A 113 -3.31 -2.17 -4.85
C ALA A 113 -2.62 -2.00 -3.48
N GLY A 114 -1.37 -2.43 -3.40
CA GLY A 114 -0.57 -2.34 -2.17
C GLY A 114 0.72 -1.55 -2.38
N HIS A 115 0.94 -0.52 -1.54
CA HIS A 115 2.19 0.22 -1.52
C HIS A 115 3.06 -0.22 -0.34
N SER A 116 4.35 -0.54 -0.59
CA SER A 116 5.33 -0.85 0.46
C SER A 116 4.81 -1.93 1.42
N MET A 117 4.63 -1.63 2.72
CA MET A 117 4.01 -2.55 3.69
C MET A 117 2.62 -3.02 3.25
N GLY A 118 1.84 -2.22 2.49
CA GLY A 118 0.58 -2.64 1.89
C GLY A 118 0.76 -3.77 0.88
N GLY A 119 1.81 -3.75 0.08
CA GLY A 119 2.19 -4.88 -0.79
C GLY A 119 2.62 -6.11 0.01
N MET A 120 3.30 -5.90 1.14
CA MET A 120 3.65 -6.98 2.08
C MET A 120 2.40 -7.60 2.72
N THR A 121 1.38 -6.77 3.03
CA THR A 121 0.06 -7.24 3.48
C THR A 121 -0.60 -8.15 2.46
N VAL A 122 -0.55 -7.78 1.18
CA VAL A 122 -1.08 -8.62 0.07
C VAL A 122 -0.37 -9.97 0.03
N MET A 123 0.95 -9.97 0.10
CA MET A 123 1.76 -11.21 0.09
C MET A 123 1.50 -12.06 1.34
N ALA A 124 1.37 -11.45 2.52
CA ALA A 124 1.05 -12.16 3.76
C ALA A 124 -0.33 -12.83 3.70
N ALA A 125 -1.30 -12.20 3.03
CA ALA A 125 -2.66 -12.68 2.91
C ALA A 125 -2.92 -13.59 1.69
N ALA A 126 -1.91 -13.91 0.88
CA ALA A 126 -2.05 -14.61 -0.41
C ALA A 126 -2.81 -15.96 -0.31
N THR A 127 -2.72 -16.65 0.82
CA THR A 127 -3.40 -17.92 1.05
C THR A 127 -4.78 -17.78 1.70
N ARG A 128 -5.17 -16.58 2.13
CA ARG A 128 -6.43 -16.35 2.82
C ARG A 128 -7.63 -16.56 1.91
N PRO A 129 -8.73 -17.19 2.41
CA PRO A 129 -9.93 -17.43 1.62
C PRO A 129 -10.49 -16.17 0.96
N ALA A 130 -10.63 -15.06 1.68
CA ALA A 130 -11.16 -13.82 1.13
C ALA A 130 -10.29 -13.23 0.00
N VAL A 131 -8.96 -13.40 0.05
CA VAL A 131 -8.08 -12.97 -1.03
C VAL A 131 -8.30 -13.83 -2.28
N ARG A 132 -8.39 -15.14 -2.12
CA ARG A 132 -8.64 -16.07 -3.24
C ARG A 132 -10.03 -15.86 -3.87
N GLU A 133 -11.03 -15.54 -3.07
CA GLU A 133 -12.39 -15.28 -3.54
C GLU A 133 -12.50 -13.92 -4.23
N HIS A 134 -12.02 -12.86 -3.59
CA HIS A 134 -12.36 -11.49 -3.97
C HIS A 134 -11.30 -10.78 -4.82
N VAL A 135 -10.03 -11.22 -4.87
CA VAL A 135 -9.00 -10.49 -5.59
C VAL A 135 -8.90 -11.00 -7.04
N ALA A 136 -9.22 -10.12 -7.98
CA ALA A 136 -9.15 -10.39 -9.42
C ALA A 136 -7.74 -10.18 -9.98
N ALA A 137 -7.07 -9.12 -9.52
CA ALA A 137 -5.70 -8.76 -9.91
C ALA A 137 -5.05 -7.90 -8.83
N VAL A 138 -3.73 -7.82 -8.83
CA VAL A 138 -2.94 -7.09 -7.84
C VAL A 138 -2.01 -6.07 -8.51
N LEU A 139 -1.91 -4.86 -7.93
CA LEU A 139 -0.86 -3.90 -8.23
C LEU A 139 0.06 -3.76 -7.01
N LEU A 140 1.33 -4.10 -7.16
CA LEU A 140 2.37 -3.91 -6.15
C LEU A 140 3.19 -2.66 -6.46
N CYS A 141 3.15 -1.67 -5.57
CA CYS A 141 3.87 -0.42 -5.71
C CYS A 141 5.02 -0.34 -4.70
N SER A 142 6.28 -0.24 -5.18
CA SER A 142 7.46 0.02 -4.34
C SER A 142 7.50 -0.87 -3.09
N THR A 143 7.55 -2.18 -3.26
CA THR A 143 7.50 -3.18 -2.18
C THR A 143 8.58 -4.25 -2.33
N GLY A 144 8.67 -5.16 -1.38
CA GLY A 144 9.57 -6.31 -1.38
C GLY A 144 9.07 -7.40 -0.44
N SER A 145 9.58 -8.62 -0.57
CA SER A 145 9.12 -9.78 0.19
C SER A 145 10.04 -10.18 1.35
N SER A 146 11.32 -9.91 1.26
CA SER A 146 12.30 -10.35 2.25
C SER A 146 13.56 -9.48 2.25
N ARG A 147 14.40 -9.63 3.29
CA ARG A 147 15.71 -8.96 3.43
C ARG A 147 15.68 -7.44 3.23
N LEU A 148 14.59 -6.77 3.60
CA LEU A 148 14.32 -5.36 3.31
C LEU A 148 15.42 -4.43 3.84
N VAL A 149 15.84 -4.60 5.10
CA VAL A 149 16.87 -3.76 5.74
C VAL A 149 18.24 -3.97 5.09
N ALA A 150 18.56 -5.18 4.66
CA ALA A 150 19.84 -5.49 4.01
C ALA A 150 19.92 -4.93 2.57
N SER A 151 18.80 -4.93 1.84
CA SER A 151 18.72 -4.42 0.46
C SER A 151 18.59 -2.89 0.41
N ALA A 152 18.02 -2.25 1.45
CA ALA A 152 17.82 -0.80 1.47
C ALA A 152 19.14 -0.01 1.31
N THR A 153 19.06 1.06 0.52
CA THR A 153 20.22 1.93 0.18
C THR A 153 20.13 3.33 0.79
N VAL A 154 19.32 3.48 1.86
CA VAL A 154 19.17 4.77 2.59
C VAL A 154 20.46 5.24 3.24
N VAL A 155 21.36 4.32 3.58
CA VAL A 155 22.72 4.63 4.02
C VAL A 155 23.66 4.51 2.81
N PRO A 156 24.38 5.57 2.42
CA PRO A 156 25.21 5.59 1.22
C PRO A 156 26.58 4.89 1.45
N LEU A 157 26.52 3.62 1.80
CA LEU A 157 27.66 2.73 1.96
C LEU A 157 27.50 1.51 1.06
N GLY A 158 28.61 0.89 0.69
CA GLY A 158 28.61 -0.40 -0.03
C GLY A 158 27.86 -1.48 0.74
N GLU A 159 27.43 -2.53 0.03
CA GLU A 159 26.77 -3.68 0.65
C GLU A 159 27.64 -4.29 1.74
N GLY A 160 26.98 -4.68 2.85
CA GLY A 160 27.68 -5.32 3.94
C GLY A 160 27.05 -5.10 5.30
N ARG A 161 27.64 -5.74 6.32
CA ARG A 161 27.13 -5.75 7.70
C ARG A 161 27.00 -4.36 8.32
N VAL A 162 27.92 -3.44 7.98
CA VAL A 162 27.92 -2.07 8.53
C VAL A 162 26.73 -1.28 7.99
N ARG A 163 26.47 -1.31 6.66
CA ARG A 163 25.32 -0.66 6.06
C ARG A 163 24.02 -1.21 6.66
N THR A 164 23.88 -2.52 6.73
CA THR A 164 22.70 -3.19 7.30
C THR A 164 22.48 -2.80 8.76
N TRP A 165 23.54 -2.77 9.58
CA TRP A 165 23.45 -2.36 10.97
C TRP A 165 23.01 -0.90 11.13
N LEU A 166 23.60 0.03 10.36
CA LEU A 166 23.21 1.44 10.37
C LEU A 166 21.75 1.63 9.90
N THR A 167 21.35 0.98 8.80
CA THR A 167 19.97 1.01 8.28
C THR A 167 19.00 0.53 9.33
N ARG A 168 19.28 -0.60 9.99
CA ARG A 168 18.46 -1.13 11.10
C ARG A 168 18.33 -0.12 12.25
N ARG A 169 19.42 0.54 12.63
CA ARG A 169 19.41 1.55 13.70
C ARG A 169 18.60 2.79 13.32
N ILE A 170 18.65 3.23 12.07
CA ILE A 170 17.89 4.38 11.57
C ILE A 170 16.41 4.05 11.49
N LEU A 171 16.03 2.99 10.75
CA LEU A 171 14.65 2.62 10.54
C LEU A 171 13.96 2.15 11.84
N GLY A 172 14.68 1.43 12.70
CA GLY A 172 14.20 0.97 14.01
C GLY A 172 14.23 2.02 15.12
N SER A 173 14.60 3.26 14.82
CA SER A 173 14.74 4.32 15.83
C SER A 173 13.43 4.61 16.55
N ARG A 174 13.50 4.71 17.89
CA ARG A 174 12.41 5.18 18.75
C ARG A 174 12.37 6.69 18.92
N ALA A 175 13.30 7.43 18.33
CA ALA A 175 13.32 8.89 18.42
C ALA A 175 12.04 9.49 17.81
N PRO A 176 11.45 10.54 18.41
CA PRO A 176 10.35 11.25 17.79
C PRO A 176 10.85 11.89 16.48
N LEU A 177 10.02 11.90 15.44
CA LEU A 177 10.35 12.60 14.19
C LEU A 177 10.33 14.13 14.36
N GLY A 178 9.69 14.59 15.45
CA GLY A 178 9.54 16.03 15.71
C GLY A 178 8.58 16.71 14.72
N PRO A 179 8.61 18.06 14.66
CA PRO A 179 7.81 18.82 13.71
C PRO A 179 8.33 18.68 12.28
N VAL A 180 7.47 18.93 11.30
CA VAL A 180 7.83 18.94 9.87
C VAL A 180 8.64 20.22 9.58
N THR A 181 9.95 20.13 9.75
CA THR A 181 10.92 21.22 9.46
C THR A 181 11.49 21.08 8.05
N PRO A 182 12.12 22.14 7.50
CA PRO A 182 12.85 22.04 6.22
C PRO A 182 13.89 20.91 6.21
N LEU A 183 14.59 20.70 7.32
CA LEU A 183 15.58 19.61 7.45
C LEU A 183 14.88 18.24 7.45
N ALA A 184 13.79 18.08 8.20
CA ALA A 184 13.01 16.85 8.22
C ALA A 184 12.49 16.50 6.82
N ARG A 185 12.02 17.49 6.04
CA ARG A 185 11.60 17.31 4.65
C ARG A 185 12.75 16.85 3.74
N ARG A 186 13.94 17.44 3.89
CA ARG A 186 15.12 17.00 3.11
C ARG A 186 15.52 15.56 3.42
N ILE A 187 15.50 15.19 4.70
CA ILE A 187 15.81 13.81 5.15
C ILE A 187 14.78 12.84 4.58
N LEU A 188 13.49 13.17 4.71
CA LEU A 188 12.41 12.34 4.15
C LEU A 188 12.57 12.19 2.64
N LYS A 189 12.70 13.33 1.92
CA LYS A 189 12.89 13.31 0.46
C LYS A 189 14.05 12.42 0.06
N TYR A 190 15.21 12.58 0.71
CA TYR A 190 16.37 11.75 0.44
C TYR A 190 16.08 10.25 0.64
N GLY A 191 15.43 9.89 1.74
CA GLY A 191 15.18 8.48 2.08
C GLY A 191 14.07 7.80 1.28
N THR A 192 13.07 8.58 0.82
CA THR A 192 11.81 8.00 0.32
C THR A 192 11.36 8.52 -1.03
N MET A 193 11.92 9.57 -1.57
CA MET A 193 11.41 10.19 -2.81
C MET A 193 12.51 10.38 -3.84
N GLY A 194 12.09 10.50 -5.08
CA GLY A 194 13.00 10.80 -6.20
C GLY A 194 13.55 12.22 -6.17
N PRO A 195 14.67 12.47 -6.84
CA PRO A 195 15.31 13.79 -6.86
C PRO A 195 14.39 14.88 -7.44
N GLY A 196 13.53 14.54 -8.40
CA GLY A 196 12.59 15.44 -9.06
C GLY A 196 11.33 15.80 -8.25
N SER A 197 11.07 15.16 -7.11
CA SER A 197 9.86 15.39 -6.32
C SER A 197 9.76 16.83 -5.83
N GLY A 198 8.63 17.49 -6.16
CA GLY A 198 8.38 18.88 -5.84
C GLY A 198 8.12 19.14 -4.34
N PRO A 199 8.28 20.40 -3.87
CA PRO A 199 8.18 20.73 -2.44
C PRO A 199 6.80 20.43 -1.84
N HIS A 200 5.71 20.63 -2.57
CA HIS A 200 4.34 20.32 -2.10
C HIS A 200 4.13 18.82 -1.91
N MET A 201 4.67 17.99 -2.80
CA MET A 201 4.65 16.54 -2.73
C MET A 201 5.42 16.04 -1.50
N VAL A 202 6.62 16.58 -1.28
CA VAL A 202 7.46 16.29 -0.11
C VAL A 202 6.76 16.70 1.19
N GLU A 203 6.12 17.87 1.22
CA GLU A 203 5.36 18.35 2.37
C GLU A 203 4.19 17.43 2.70
N ALA A 204 3.43 17.00 1.68
CA ALA A 204 2.31 16.08 1.86
C ALA A 204 2.78 14.74 2.46
N CYS A 205 3.80 14.12 1.89
CA CYS A 205 4.39 12.89 2.43
C CYS A 205 4.94 13.09 3.85
N ALA A 206 5.61 14.21 4.12
CA ALA A 206 6.16 14.49 5.45
C ALA A 206 5.05 14.61 6.50
N ARG A 207 3.94 15.25 6.21
CA ARG A 207 2.80 15.35 7.12
C ARG A 207 2.21 13.97 7.44
N ILE A 208 2.02 13.13 6.42
CA ILE A 208 1.51 11.77 6.60
C ILE A 208 2.47 10.95 7.48
N VAL A 209 3.75 10.90 7.15
CA VAL A 209 4.75 10.10 7.87
C VAL A 209 4.94 10.58 9.31
N HIS A 210 4.98 11.89 9.54
CA HIS A 210 5.13 12.46 10.90
C HIS A 210 3.91 12.27 11.77
N ALA A 211 2.73 12.02 11.20
CA ALA A 211 1.51 11.69 11.92
C ALA A 211 1.53 10.29 12.54
N CYS A 212 2.38 9.39 12.04
CA CYS A 212 2.46 8.03 12.55
C CYS A 212 2.98 8.01 14.01
N PRO A 213 2.24 7.39 14.95
CA PRO A 213 2.68 7.32 16.34
C PRO A 213 4.01 6.58 16.48
N ARG A 214 4.92 7.14 17.29
CA ARG A 214 6.27 6.57 17.53
C ARG A 214 6.26 5.09 17.89
N ARG A 215 5.31 4.66 18.73
CA ARG A 215 5.19 3.26 19.17
C ARG A 215 4.81 2.34 18.00
N VAL A 216 3.89 2.78 17.16
CA VAL A 216 3.44 2.07 15.96
C VAL A 216 4.59 1.96 14.95
N ARG A 217 5.25 3.08 14.65
CA ARG A 217 6.41 3.11 13.76
C ARG A 217 7.49 2.12 14.21
N HIS A 218 7.83 2.12 15.50
CA HIS A 218 8.83 1.20 16.04
C HIS A 218 8.35 -0.26 16.02
N GLY A 219 7.10 -0.54 16.43
CA GLY A 219 6.55 -1.90 16.41
C GLY A 219 6.65 -2.53 15.02
N TRP A 220 6.19 -1.83 14.01
CA TRP A 220 6.27 -2.30 12.62
C TRP A 220 7.70 -2.40 12.11
N SER A 221 8.62 -1.50 12.50
CA SER A 221 10.02 -1.61 12.07
C SER A 221 10.68 -2.93 12.48
N GLN A 222 10.28 -3.51 13.61
CA GLN A 222 10.80 -4.80 14.07
C GLN A 222 10.27 -5.96 13.21
N VAL A 223 9.01 -5.89 12.76
CA VAL A 223 8.42 -6.86 11.83
C VAL A 223 9.12 -6.79 10.48
N LEU A 224 9.26 -5.56 9.94
CA LEU A 224 9.88 -5.33 8.63
C LEU A 224 11.37 -5.75 8.57
N ASP A 225 12.10 -5.69 9.70
CA ASP A 225 13.49 -6.13 9.78
C ASP A 225 13.65 -7.65 9.61
N LEU A 226 12.66 -8.42 10.07
CA LEU A 226 12.68 -9.89 10.05
C LEU A 226 11.73 -10.50 9.01
N LEU A 227 11.12 -9.65 8.18
CA LEU A 227 10.10 -10.07 7.23
C LEU A 227 10.65 -11.06 6.20
N ASP A 228 9.93 -12.16 6.03
CA ASP A 228 10.09 -13.12 4.94
C ASP A 228 8.71 -13.56 4.44
N LEU A 229 8.35 -13.14 3.25
CA LEU A 229 7.08 -13.41 2.57
C LEU A 229 7.29 -14.09 1.21
N ASP A 230 8.47 -14.67 0.98
CA ASP A 230 8.80 -15.32 -0.29
C ASP A 230 7.84 -16.48 -0.62
N HIS A 231 7.30 -17.14 0.41
CA HIS A 231 6.24 -18.14 0.22
C HIS A 231 4.95 -17.49 -0.28
N GLY A 232 4.51 -16.37 0.35
CA GLY A 232 3.30 -15.66 -0.04
C GLY A 232 3.36 -15.12 -1.47
N VAL A 233 4.54 -14.68 -1.95
CA VAL A 233 4.73 -14.27 -3.35
C VAL A 233 4.35 -15.41 -4.31
N ARG A 234 4.79 -16.63 -4.04
CA ARG A 234 4.49 -17.81 -4.87
C ARG A 234 3.04 -18.27 -4.80
N GLU A 235 2.29 -17.82 -3.79
CA GLU A 235 0.86 -18.12 -3.63
C GLU A 235 -0.06 -17.05 -4.24
N LEU A 236 0.46 -15.94 -4.73
CA LEU A 236 -0.31 -14.96 -5.51
C LEU A 236 -0.58 -15.52 -6.92
N ARG A 237 -1.70 -16.21 -7.06
CA ARG A 237 -2.08 -16.93 -8.28
C ARG A 237 -2.84 -16.07 -9.30
N MET A 238 -3.30 -14.90 -8.90
CA MET A 238 -3.93 -13.92 -9.78
C MET A 238 -2.88 -13.09 -10.53
N PRO A 239 -3.26 -12.42 -11.63
CA PRO A 239 -2.38 -11.49 -12.33
C PRO A 239 -1.82 -10.40 -11.40
N VAL A 240 -0.50 -10.21 -11.40
CA VAL A 240 0.20 -9.20 -10.59
C VAL A 240 1.01 -8.27 -11.47
N GLU A 241 0.76 -6.98 -11.37
CA GLU A 241 1.60 -5.94 -11.97
C GLU A 241 2.44 -5.24 -10.89
N ILE A 242 3.67 -4.87 -11.23
CA ILE A 242 4.63 -4.24 -10.31
C ILE A 242 5.05 -2.88 -10.86
N VAL A 243 5.06 -1.88 -9.97
CA VAL A 243 5.60 -0.54 -10.23
C VAL A 243 6.62 -0.20 -9.15
N VAL A 244 7.78 0.30 -9.54
CA VAL A 244 8.85 0.73 -8.62
C VAL A 244 9.55 1.97 -9.15
N GLY A 245 9.95 2.87 -8.25
CA GLY A 245 10.82 3.98 -8.62
C GLY A 245 12.29 3.54 -8.77
N ALA A 246 12.96 3.94 -9.85
CA ALA A 246 14.36 3.59 -10.11
C ALA A 246 15.32 4.16 -9.04
N ALA A 247 14.91 5.22 -8.32
CA ALA A 247 15.63 5.83 -7.22
C ALA A 247 15.11 5.40 -5.83
N ASP A 248 14.29 4.35 -5.73
CA ASP A 248 13.78 3.83 -4.45
C ASP A 248 14.93 3.29 -3.59
N ARG A 249 15.11 3.89 -2.41
CA ARG A 249 16.15 3.51 -1.44
C ARG A 249 15.68 2.60 -0.32
N LEU A 250 14.36 2.43 -0.16
CA LEU A 250 13.78 1.56 0.86
C LEU A 250 13.57 0.14 0.32
N THR A 251 12.91 0.04 -0.82
CA THR A 251 12.70 -1.20 -1.57
C THR A 251 13.22 -1.02 -3.00
N PRO A 252 14.54 -1.09 -3.19
CA PRO A 252 15.17 -0.78 -4.46
C PRO A 252 14.68 -1.69 -5.59
N PRO A 253 14.87 -1.31 -6.88
CA PRO A 253 14.38 -2.08 -8.04
C PRO A 253 14.78 -3.55 -8.04
N SER A 254 15.87 -3.91 -7.36
CA SER A 254 16.25 -5.32 -7.17
C SER A 254 15.18 -6.15 -6.44
N GLN A 255 14.43 -5.55 -5.51
CA GLN A 255 13.29 -6.20 -4.85
C GLN A 255 12.15 -6.44 -5.85
N ALA A 256 11.80 -5.44 -6.65
CA ALA A 256 10.75 -5.57 -7.67
C ALA A 256 11.09 -6.62 -8.72
N ARG A 257 12.35 -6.68 -9.17
CA ARG A 257 12.81 -7.71 -10.10
C ARG A 257 12.78 -9.10 -9.48
N ALA A 258 13.12 -9.24 -8.19
CA ALA A 258 13.02 -10.51 -7.47
C ALA A 258 11.57 -10.96 -7.33
N LEU A 259 10.64 -10.05 -7.02
CA LEU A 259 9.21 -10.33 -7.01
C LEU A 259 8.72 -10.79 -8.38
N ALA A 260 9.06 -10.06 -9.45
CA ALA A 260 8.64 -10.40 -10.82
C ALA A 260 9.12 -11.81 -11.24
N ALA A 261 10.32 -12.19 -10.82
CA ALA A 261 10.87 -13.51 -11.10
C ALA A 261 10.24 -14.65 -10.29
N ALA A 262 9.66 -14.34 -9.13
CA ALA A 262 9.08 -15.35 -8.21
C ALA A 262 7.56 -15.49 -8.33
N LEU A 263 6.86 -14.49 -8.88
CA LEU A 263 5.40 -14.49 -9.06
C LEU A 263 4.98 -15.52 -10.13
N PRO A 264 3.93 -16.31 -9.88
CA PRO A 264 3.39 -17.25 -10.86
C PRO A 264 2.83 -16.57 -12.13
N ASP A 265 2.22 -15.40 -11.95
CA ASP A 265 1.59 -14.64 -13.05
C ASP A 265 1.95 -13.15 -12.92
N CYS A 266 3.18 -12.81 -13.30
CA CYS A 266 3.64 -11.42 -13.37
C CYS A 266 3.30 -10.83 -14.76
N VAL A 267 2.24 -10.01 -14.83
CA VAL A 267 1.76 -9.41 -16.08
C VAL A 267 2.52 -8.14 -16.48
N GLY A 268 3.35 -7.58 -15.59
CA GLY A 268 4.18 -6.42 -15.93
C GLY A 268 5.08 -5.98 -14.77
N LEU A 269 6.23 -5.40 -15.13
CA LEU A 269 7.13 -4.68 -14.24
C LEU A 269 7.49 -3.34 -14.88
N THR A 270 7.17 -2.25 -14.18
CA THR A 270 7.48 -0.88 -14.60
C THR A 270 8.45 -0.23 -13.62
N GLU A 271 9.65 0.09 -14.09
CA GLU A 271 10.64 0.87 -13.34
C GLU A 271 10.57 2.33 -13.79
N LEU A 272 10.32 3.25 -12.86
CA LEU A 272 10.07 4.66 -13.13
C LEU A 272 11.32 5.49 -12.88
N GLU A 273 11.96 5.95 -13.94
CA GLU A 273 13.17 6.75 -13.89
C GLU A 273 12.98 8.03 -13.06
N GLY A 274 13.96 8.31 -12.19
CA GLY A 274 13.98 9.51 -11.35
C GLY A 274 12.99 9.54 -10.19
N LEU A 275 12.13 8.51 -10.04
CA LEU A 275 11.17 8.42 -8.94
C LEU A 275 11.69 7.54 -7.80
N GLY A 276 11.22 7.83 -6.58
CA GLY A 276 11.60 7.13 -5.36
C GLY A 276 10.58 6.09 -4.91
N HIS A 277 10.47 5.96 -3.60
CA HIS A 277 9.61 4.98 -2.93
C HIS A 277 8.12 5.33 -2.95
N MET A 278 7.79 6.64 -3.02
CA MET A 278 6.40 7.11 -2.90
C MET A 278 5.68 7.13 -4.26
N THR A 279 5.81 6.06 -5.06
CA THR A 279 5.31 5.99 -6.45
C THR A 279 3.84 6.40 -6.63
N PRO A 280 2.87 6.08 -5.75
CA PRO A 280 1.50 6.57 -5.87
C PRO A 280 1.34 8.09 -5.73
N VAL A 281 2.28 8.75 -5.05
CA VAL A 281 2.31 10.21 -4.90
C VAL A 281 3.17 10.87 -5.97
N GLU A 282 4.26 10.21 -6.37
CA GLU A 282 5.24 10.74 -7.34
C GLU A 282 4.78 10.57 -8.81
N ALA A 283 3.96 9.54 -9.10
CA ALA A 283 3.40 9.27 -10.42
C ALA A 283 1.91 8.87 -10.32
N PRO A 284 1.04 9.74 -9.80
CA PRO A 284 -0.35 9.40 -9.49
C PRO A 284 -1.14 8.95 -10.72
N GLU A 285 -0.97 9.61 -11.87
CA GLU A 285 -1.69 9.29 -13.11
C GLU A 285 -1.30 7.90 -13.62
N LEU A 286 -0.01 7.55 -13.56
CA LEU A 286 0.47 6.25 -14.00
C LEU A 286 -0.09 5.14 -13.10
N VAL A 287 0.02 5.30 -11.78
CA VAL A 287 -0.48 4.31 -10.82
C VAL A 287 -2.00 4.14 -10.95
N THR A 288 -2.74 5.23 -11.09
CA THR A 288 -4.19 5.19 -11.32
C THR A 288 -4.52 4.49 -12.64
N GLY A 289 -3.79 4.79 -13.71
CA GLY A 289 -3.95 4.15 -15.01
C GLY A 289 -3.71 2.64 -14.96
N LYS A 290 -2.70 2.19 -14.21
CA LYS A 290 -2.44 0.76 -13.99
C LYS A 290 -3.57 0.07 -13.23
N ILE A 291 -4.11 0.68 -12.17
CA ILE A 291 -5.27 0.15 -11.44
C ILE A 291 -6.47 0.02 -12.39
N ARG A 292 -6.77 1.05 -13.20
CA ARG A 292 -7.88 1.00 -14.17
C ARG A 292 -7.68 -0.10 -15.22
N ALA A 293 -6.46 -0.25 -15.74
CA ALA A 293 -6.14 -1.27 -16.72
C ALA A 293 -6.36 -2.69 -16.16
N LEU A 294 -5.90 -2.93 -14.93
CA LEU A 294 -6.13 -4.20 -14.23
C LEU A 294 -7.64 -4.44 -13.98
N ALA A 295 -8.37 -3.42 -13.56
CA ALA A 295 -9.82 -3.54 -13.35
C ALA A 295 -10.56 -3.87 -14.66
N ALA A 296 -10.23 -3.18 -15.75
CA ALA A 296 -10.84 -3.41 -17.05
C ALA A 296 -10.52 -4.79 -17.62
N ALA A 297 -9.32 -5.33 -17.35
CA ALA A 297 -8.89 -6.62 -17.87
C ALA A 297 -9.40 -7.81 -17.04
N HIS A 298 -9.61 -7.65 -15.72
CA HIS A 298 -9.81 -8.78 -14.82
C HIS A 298 -11.08 -8.74 -13.98
N ILE A 299 -11.83 -7.62 -13.98
CA ILE A 299 -13.16 -7.57 -13.35
C ILE A 299 -14.21 -7.65 -14.46
N PRO A 300 -15.10 -8.67 -14.46
CA PRO A 300 -16.19 -8.75 -15.44
C PRO A 300 -17.05 -7.49 -15.41
N SER A 301 -17.37 -6.94 -16.57
CA SER A 301 -18.32 -5.83 -16.62
C SER A 301 -19.74 -6.35 -16.37
N ALA A 302 -20.56 -5.57 -15.67
CA ALA A 302 -21.98 -5.89 -15.43
C ALA A 302 -22.80 -6.12 -16.73
N ARG A 303 -22.23 -5.75 -17.90
CA ARG A 303 -22.80 -6.01 -19.21
C ARG A 303 -22.45 -7.43 -19.71
N ALA A 304 -21.26 -7.93 -19.37
CA ALA A 304 -20.85 -9.30 -19.70
C ALA A 304 -21.61 -10.33 -18.86
N GLU A 305 -21.85 -10.06 -17.58
CA GLU A 305 -22.63 -10.94 -16.70
C GLU A 305 -24.08 -11.07 -17.16
N ARG A 306 -24.71 -9.98 -17.61
CA ARG A 306 -26.06 -10.00 -18.19
C ARG A 306 -26.15 -10.78 -19.50
N ALA A 307 -25.08 -10.78 -20.29
CA ALA A 307 -25.04 -11.54 -21.54
C ALA A 307 -24.95 -13.05 -21.27
N VAL A 308 -24.13 -13.48 -20.31
CA VAL A 308 -23.98 -14.89 -19.92
C VAL A 308 -25.30 -15.42 -19.33
N HIS A 309 -25.96 -14.66 -18.43
CA HIS A 309 -27.26 -15.08 -17.88
C HIS A 309 -28.40 -15.09 -18.90
N ALA A 310 -28.33 -14.27 -19.94
CA ALA A 310 -29.30 -14.31 -21.03
C ALA A 310 -29.13 -15.54 -21.94
N GLU A 311 -27.88 -16.00 -22.13
CA GLU A 311 -27.59 -17.24 -22.90
C GLU A 311 -27.91 -18.52 -22.11
N GLU A 312 -27.72 -18.53 -20.78
CA GLU A 312 -28.08 -19.67 -19.91
C GLU A 312 -29.62 -19.84 -19.71
N SER A 313 -30.39 -18.79 -20.02
CA SER A 313 -31.84 -18.76 -19.85
C SER A 313 -32.62 -18.96 -21.17
N ALA A 314 -31.92 -19.14 -22.29
CA ALA A 314 -32.50 -19.36 -23.62
C ALA A 314 -32.33 -20.84 -24.06
#